data_fec88ddac13f9f8b1948207f2f06d16e
#
_entry.id   fec88ddac13f9f8b1948207f2f06d16e
#
_cell.length_a   1.000
_cell.length_b   1.000
_cell.length_c   1.000
_cell.angle_alpha   90.00
_cell.angle_beta   90.00
_cell.angle_gamma   90.00
#
_symmetry.space_group_name_H-M   'P 1'
#
loop_
_entity.id
_entity.type
_entity.pdbx_description
1 polymer ?
#
loop_
_entity_poly.entity_id
_entity_poly.type
_entity_poly.pdbx_seq_one_letter_code
_entity_poly.pdbx_strand_id
1 'polypeptide(L)'
;MKKSLRFASAALAVALAASCAAPAFAAGGSSFTKSETVYAVMNADGSIQSTTVSEHVYSASGLSNVTDQSTLTNIQNTESSAEFTQDGEKLVWNTDDTDVYYKGDTDRALPIQATVTYALDGQEAALEDLIGKSGHLTMTIALKNNETGTVNVNGTDRTIVTPLVTAVGVIFGQDATNVVAAHGLVESAAKSNVAAFVTLPGVKDSLSGLLPDELDTIEDYLQDTITVEADVTGLTCPQVMMACATSAAALGTDNVFDLSSINNLTDGINQLNDAMSQPVSYTHLTLPTILL
;
A
#
# COMPACT_ATOMS: atom_id res chain seq x y z
N MET A 1 41.04 21.55 -13.10
CA MET A 1 40.23 20.46 -13.66
C MET A 1 39.26 20.01 -12.59
N LYS A 2 38.00 20.48 -12.61
CA LYS A 2 36.95 20.05 -11.70
C LYS A 2 36.38 18.72 -12.23
N LYS A 3 36.66 17.61 -11.53
CA LYS A 3 35.99 16.34 -11.77
C LYS A 3 34.57 16.48 -11.25
N SER A 4 33.61 16.62 -12.14
CA SER A 4 32.20 16.43 -11.80
C SER A 4 32.01 14.95 -11.47
N LEU A 5 31.97 14.60 -10.20
CA LEU A 5 31.40 13.34 -9.75
C LEU A 5 29.88 13.39 -10.05
N ARG A 6 29.49 12.70 -11.09
CA ARG A 6 28.07 12.36 -11.28
C ARG A 6 27.77 11.25 -10.28
N PHE A 7 27.20 11.60 -9.14
CA PHE A 7 26.59 10.65 -8.26
C PHE A 7 25.37 10.10 -8.99
N ALA A 8 25.40 8.82 -9.28
CA ALA A 8 24.21 8.09 -9.66
C ALA A 8 23.23 8.24 -8.48
N SER A 9 22.08 8.84 -8.72
CA SER A 9 20.97 8.87 -7.79
C SER A 9 20.75 7.44 -7.34
N ALA A 10 20.92 7.16 -6.05
CA ALA A 10 20.56 5.87 -5.48
C ALA A 10 19.04 5.80 -5.56
N ALA A 11 18.54 5.11 -6.56
CA ALA A 11 17.10 4.85 -6.71
C ALA A 11 16.69 3.95 -5.54
N LEU A 12 15.86 4.47 -4.67
CA LEU A 12 15.19 3.70 -3.63
C LEU A 12 14.15 2.84 -4.35
N ALA A 13 14.38 1.55 -4.48
CA ALA A 13 13.39 0.64 -5.01
C ALA A 13 12.37 0.35 -3.90
N VAL A 14 11.21 0.99 -3.96
CA VAL A 14 10.06 0.64 -3.13
C VAL A 14 9.17 -0.24 -3.99
N ALA A 15 9.07 -1.51 -3.64
CA ALA A 15 8.06 -2.39 -4.21
C ALA A 15 6.77 -2.17 -3.41
N LEU A 16 5.81 -1.44 -3.97
CA LEU A 16 4.47 -1.38 -3.44
C LEU A 16 3.69 -2.55 -4.05
N ALA A 17 3.53 -3.62 -3.31
CA ALA A 17 2.68 -4.72 -3.71
C ALA A 17 1.28 -4.49 -3.14
N ALA A 18 0.37 -3.92 -3.93
CA ALA A 18 -1.04 -3.92 -3.62
C ALA A 18 -1.71 -5.06 -4.40
N SER A 19 -1.94 -6.19 -3.77
CA SER A 19 -2.67 -7.29 -4.41
C SER A 19 -4.17 -7.15 -4.10
N CYS A 20 -4.92 -6.63 -5.05
CA CYS A 20 -6.39 -6.66 -5.05
C CYS A 20 -6.84 -7.80 -5.97
N ALA A 21 -7.19 -8.96 -5.42
CA ALA A 21 -7.93 -9.96 -6.17
C ALA A 21 -9.41 -9.57 -6.19
N ALA A 22 -9.87 -8.93 -7.27
CA ALA A 22 -11.28 -8.70 -7.52
C ALA A 22 -11.79 -9.72 -8.53
N PRO A 23 -12.91 -10.44 -8.27
CA PRO A 23 -13.54 -11.23 -9.31
C PRO A 23 -14.09 -10.29 -10.39
N ALA A 24 -13.46 -10.27 -11.55
CA ALA A 24 -13.98 -9.57 -12.71
C ALA A 24 -14.98 -10.49 -13.43
N PHE A 25 -16.21 -10.01 -13.61
CA PHE A 25 -17.21 -10.70 -14.43
C PHE A 25 -17.19 -10.12 -15.84
N ALA A 26 -16.78 -10.93 -16.81
CA ALA A 26 -16.92 -10.55 -18.21
C ALA A 26 -18.40 -10.47 -18.59
N ALA A 27 -18.78 -9.42 -19.33
CA ALA A 27 -20.09 -9.33 -19.95
C ALA A 27 -20.16 -10.36 -21.08
N GLY A 28 -20.48 -11.63 -20.75
CA GLY A 28 -20.52 -12.73 -21.72
C GLY A 28 -20.34 -14.11 -21.13
N GLY A 29 -20.28 -14.28 -19.80
CA GLY A 29 -20.42 -15.58 -19.15
C GLY A 29 -19.13 -16.35 -18.85
N SER A 30 -17.94 -15.86 -19.16
CA SER A 30 -16.68 -16.46 -18.67
C SER A 30 -16.25 -15.77 -17.39
N SER A 31 -16.22 -16.53 -16.27
CA SER A 31 -15.66 -16.01 -15.02
C SER A 31 -14.14 -16.13 -15.07
N PHE A 32 -13.45 -15.05 -14.84
CA PHE A 32 -12.01 -15.04 -14.63
C PHE A 32 -11.69 -14.27 -13.34
N THR A 33 -10.54 -14.50 -12.77
CA THR A 33 -9.99 -13.73 -11.66
C THR A 33 -8.85 -12.87 -12.17
N LYS A 34 -8.74 -11.67 -11.60
CA LYS A 34 -7.66 -10.74 -11.92
C LYS A 34 -7.00 -10.32 -10.60
N SER A 35 -5.69 -10.37 -10.56
CA SER A 35 -4.90 -9.81 -9.46
C SER A 35 -3.90 -8.79 -10.01
N GLU A 36 -3.75 -7.70 -9.28
CA GLU A 36 -2.88 -6.60 -9.63
C GLU A 36 -1.79 -6.44 -8.58
N THR A 37 -0.57 -6.18 -9.04
CA THR A 37 0.56 -5.78 -8.19
C THR A 37 1.21 -4.54 -8.78
N VAL A 38 1.26 -3.49 -7.98
CA VAL A 38 1.87 -2.22 -8.39
C VAL A 38 3.29 -2.13 -7.82
N TYR A 39 4.26 -1.86 -8.68
CA TYR A 39 5.65 -1.62 -8.33
C TYR A 39 5.99 -0.16 -8.59
N ALA A 40 6.50 0.52 -7.58
CA ALA A 40 6.97 1.89 -7.74
C ALA A 40 8.44 2.01 -7.35
N VAL A 41 9.15 2.80 -8.13
CA VAL A 41 10.50 3.28 -7.79
C VAL A 41 10.37 4.72 -7.32
N MET A 42 10.91 5.01 -6.15
CA MET A 42 10.84 6.33 -5.52
C MET A 42 12.23 6.94 -5.37
N ASN A 43 12.27 8.25 -5.32
CA ASN A 43 13.43 9.01 -4.88
C ASN A 43 13.56 8.96 -3.35
N ALA A 44 14.67 9.44 -2.81
CA ALA A 44 14.94 9.45 -1.38
C ALA A 44 13.91 10.22 -0.54
N ASP A 45 13.25 11.22 -1.13
CA ASP A 45 12.21 12.03 -0.52
C ASP A 45 10.79 11.40 -0.59
N GLY A 46 10.67 10.21 -1.19
CA GLY A 46 9.41 9.50 -1.39
C GLY A 46 8.66 9.87 -2.68
N SER A 47 9.15 10.83 -3.46
CA SER A 47 8.55 11.17 -4.75
C SER A 47 8.70 10.01 -5.75
N ILE A 48 7.67 9.79 -6.57
CA ILE A 48 7.62 8.68 -7.52
C ILE A 48 8.53 8.97 -8.73
N GLN A 49 9.40 8.03 -9.05
CA GLN A 49 10.23 8.06 -10.24
C GLN A 49 9.58 7.30 -11.41
N SER A 50 9.05 6.11 -11.13
CA SER A 50 8.33 5.29 -12.10
C SER A 50 7.37 4.34 -11.41
N THR A 51 6.32 3.97 -12.11
CA THR A 51 5.33 2.98 -11.64
C THR A 51 5.11 1.95 -12.74
N THR A 52 5.15 0.68 -12.38
CA THR A 52 4.84 -0.44 -13.26
C THR A 52 3.80 -1.30 -12.57
N VAL A 53 2.75 -1.64 -13.30
CA VAL A 53 1.70 -2.55 -12.82
C VAL A 53 1.91 -3.91 -13.46
N SER A 54 1.88 -4.95 -12.65
CA SER A 54 1.86 -6.36 -13.08
C SER A 54 0.49 -6.94 -12.79
N GLU A 55 -0.09 -7.51 -13.82
CA GLU A 55 -1.42 -8.12 -13.79
C GLU A 55 -1.34 -9.61 -14.03
N HIS A 56 -2.10 -10.38 -13.28
CA HIS A 56 -2.33 -11.81 -13.51
C HIS A 56 -3.82 -12.05 -13.75
N VAL A 57 -4.15 -12.59 -14.89
CA VAL A 57 -5.51 -12.99 -15.29
C VAL A 57 -5.56 -14.50 -15.34
N TYR A 58 -6.51 -15.10 -14.64
CA TYR A 58 -6.69 -16.54 -14.53
C TYR A 58 -8.12 -16.96 -14.84
N SER A 59 -8.28 -18.01 -15.64
CA SER A 59 -9.56 -18.69 -15.86
C SER A 59 -9.34 -20.19 -16.03
N ALA A 60 -10.00 -21.00 -15.20
CA ALA A 60 -9.92 -22.45 -15.28
C ALA A 60 -10.42 -23.04 -16.63
N SER A 61 -11.19 -22.29 -17.39
CA SER A 61 -11.72 -22.66 -18.71
C SER A 61 -10.88 -22.15 -19.88
N GLY A 62 -9.71 -21.58 -19.62
CA GLY A 62 -8.89 -20.87 -20.60
C GLY A 62 -9.34 -19.44 -20.83
N LEU A 63 -8.51 -18.68 -21.52
CA LEU A 63 -8.68 -17.24 -21.76
C LEU A 63 -9.09 -16.93 -23.21
N SER A 64 -9.62 -17.92 -23.93
CA SER A 64 -10.10 -17.70 -25.30
C SER A 64 -11.28 -16.73 -25.33
N ASN A 65 -11.12 -15.59 -26.02
CA ASN A 65 -12.07 -14.48 -26.10
C ASN A 65 -12.44 -13.85 -24.75
N VAL A 66 -11.58 -13.96 -23.74
CA VAL A 66 -11.77 -13.24 -22.48
C VAL A 66 -11.49 -11.75 -22.70
N THR A 67 -12.43 -10.93 -22.28
CA THR A 67 -12.29 -9.48 -22.32
C THR A 67 -11.95 -8.98 -20.91
N ASP A 68 -10.76 -8.42 -20.77
CA ASP A 68 -10.28 -7.73 -19.57
C ASP A 68 -10.46 -6.21 -19.74
N GLN A 69 -10.47 -5.49 -18.62
CA GLN A 69 -10.46 -4.02 -18.59
C GLN A 69 -9.11 -3.58 -18.01
N SER A 70 -8.41 -2.72 -18.74
CA SER A 70 -7.13 -2.18 -18.30
C SER A 70 -6.95 -0.75 -18.76
N THR A 71 -6.57 0.12 -17.84
CA THR A 71 -6.19 1.52 -18.12
C THR A 71 -4.70 1.68 -18.36
N LEU A 72 -3.95 0.57 -18.35
CA LEU A 72 -2.49 0.57 -18.52
C LEU A 72 -2.09 0.95 -19.94
N THR A 73 -0.94 1.56 -20.05
CA THR A 73 -0.26 1.86 -21.32
C THR A 73 0.99 0.98 -21.47
N ASN A 74 1.53 0.89 -22.68
CA ASN A 74 2.75 0.10 -22.96
C ASN A 74 2.66 -1.36 -22.48
N ILE A 75 1.48 -1.97 -22.65
CA ILE A 75 1.20 -3.33 -22.17
C ILE A 75 2.10 -4.35 -22.85
N GLN A 76 2.68 -5.23 -22.05
CA GLN A 76 3.56 -6.32 -22.48
C GLN A 76 3.19 -7.62 -21.76
N ASN A 77 2.94 -8.69 -22.52
CA ASN A 77 2.87 -10.04 -21.96
C ASN A 77 4.25 -10.44 -21.44
N THR A 78 4.33 -11.00 -20.23
CA THR A 78 5.62 -11.27 -19.56
C THR A 78 6.01 -12.73 -19.52
N GLU A 79 5.06 -13.66 -19.64
CA GLU A 79 5.34 -15.09 -19.42
C GLU A 79 4.95 -15.99 -20.59
N SER A 80 4.16 -15.52 -21.54
CA SER A 80 3.72 -16.32 -22.66
C SER A 80 3.84 -15.58 -23.99
N SER A 81 3.59 -16.28 -25.11
CA SER A 81 3.48 -15.68 -26.43
C SER A 81 2.03 -15.35 -26.80
N ALA A 82 1.10 -15.45 -25.84
CA ALA A 82 -0.29 -15.12 -26.11
C ALA A 82 -0.42 -13.66 -26.56
N GLU A 83 -1.11 -13.48 -27.67
CA GLU A 83 -1.38 -12.17 -28.23
C GLU A 83 -2.71 -11.63 -27.66
N PHE A 84 -2.80 -10.33 -27.61
CA PHE A 84 -4.03 -9.61 -27.24
C PHE A 84 -4.36 -8.55 -28.29
N THR A 85 -5.62 -8.17 -28.34
CA THR A 85 -6.04 -6.97 -29.06
C THR A 85 -6.51 -5.94 -28.03
N GLN A 86 -6.14 -4.68 -28.24
CA GLN A 86 -6.54 -3.58 -27.37
C GLN A 86 -7.42 -2.59 -28.14
N ASP A 87 -8.59 -2.28 -27.56
CA ASP A 87 -9.50 -1.25 -28.05
C ASP A 87 -9.91 -0.35 -26.86
N GLY A 88 -9.25 0.79 -26.74
CA GLY A 88 -9.35 1.65 -25.56
C GLY A 88 -8.88 0.91 -24.29
N GLU A 89 -9.76 0.77 -23.31
CA GLU A 89 -9.51 0.07 -22.06
C GLU A 89 -9.79 -1.44 -22.14
N LYS A 90 -10.29 -1.94 -23.26
CA LYS A 90 -10.58 -3.36 -23.43
C LYS A 90 -9.38 -4.09 -23.98
N LEU A 91 -8.95 -5.14 -23.26
CA LEU A 91 -7.98 -6.12 -23.68
C LEU A 91 -8.68 -7.45 -23.95
N VAL A 92 -8.60 -7.95 -25.18
CA VAL A 92 -9.16 -9.25 -25.53
C VAL A 92 -8.01 -10.25 -25.71
N TRP A 93 -7.96 -11.21 -24.80
CA TRP A 93 -7.06 -12.34 -24.86
C TRP A 93 -7.66 -13.43 -25.74
N ASN A 94 -6.84 -14.09 -26.53
CA ASN A 94 -7.26 -15.18 -27.38
C ASN A 94 -6.22 -16.32 -27.30
N THR A 95 -6.23 -17.01 -26.17
CA THR A 95 -5.34 -18.13 -25.88
C THR A 95 -6.10 -19.24 -25.15
N ASP A 96 -5.67 -20.48 -25.33
CA ASP A 96 -6.18 -21.62 -24.57
C ASP A 96 -5.48 -21.76 -23.20
N ASP A 97 -4.48 -20.93 -22.92
CA ASP A 97 -3.82 -20.89 -21.62
C ASP A 97 -4.82 -20.49 -20.52
N THR A 98 -4.62 -21.04 -19.33
CA THR A 98 -5.44 -20.69 -18.14
C THR A 98 -4.98 -19.40 -17.48
N ASP A 99 -3.73 -19.01 -17.73
CA ASP A 99 -3.06 -17.89 -17.08
C ASP A 99 -2.41 -16.96 -18.10
N VAL A 100 -2.53 -15.68 -17.87
CA VAL A 100 -1.78 -14.66 -18.59
C VAL A 100 -1.22 -13.65 -17.59
N TYR A 101 0.06 -13.36 -17.74
CA TYR A 101 0.76 -12.33 -16.97
C TYR A 101 1.19 -11.21 -17.90
N TYR A 102 0.79 -10.00 -17.57
CA TYR A 102 1.21 -8.85 -18.34
C TYR A 102 1.59 -7.69 -17.42
N LYS A 103 2.34 -6.77 -17.94
CA LYS A 103 2.72 -5.53 -17.25
C LYS A 103 2.43 -4.33 -18.12
N GLY A 104 2.27 -3.18 -17.50
CA GLY A 104 2.11 -1.91 -18.18
C GLY A 104 2.45 -0.74 -17.27
N ASP A 105 2.46 0.43 -17.84
CA ASP A 105 2.72 1.68 -17.13
C ASP A 105 1.39 2.34 -16.75
N THR A 106 1.40 3.08 -15.64
CA THR A 106 0.27 3.88 -15.18
C THR A 106 0.75 5.23 -14.65
N ASP A 107 -0.06 6.25 -14.84
CA ASP A 107 0.09 7.58 -14.22
C ASP A 107 -0.84 7.76 -13.01
N ARG A 108 -1.60 6.73 -12.68
CA ARG A 108 -2.49 6.73 -11.51
C ARG A 108 -1.68 6.87 -10.22
N ALA A 109 -2.16 7.73 -9.31
CA ALA A 109 -1.55 7.88 -8.00
C ALA A 109 -1.54 6.55 -7.23
N LEU A 110 -0.46 6.30 -6.49
CA LEU A 110 -0.40 5.13 -5.61
C LEU A 110 -1.46 5.22 -4.51
N PRO A 111 -2.02 4.09 -4.07
CA PRO A 111 -2.98 4.06 -2.97
C PRO A 111 -2.40 4.60 -1.66
N ILE A 112 -1.14 4.29 -1.39
CA ILE A 112 -0.37 4.89 -0.29
C ILE A 112 0.78 5.69 -0.85
N GLN A 113 0.86 6.95 -0.49
CA GLN A 113 1.95 7.85 -0.82
C GLN A 113 2.85 8.07 0.40
N ALA A 114 4.15 8.02 0.22
CA ALA A 114 5.14 8.31 1.25
C ALA A 114 5.83 9.66 0.97
N THR A 115 6.13 10.37 2.04
CA THR A 115 7.06 11.52 2.02
C THR A 115 8.12 11.26 3.08
N VAL A 116 9.39 11.34 2.69
CA VAL A 116 10.52 11.03 3.56
C VAL A 116 11.33 12.29 3.81
N THR A 117 11.59 12.59 5.07
CA THR A 117 12.44 13.71 5.51
C THR A 117 13.57 13.20 6.40
N TYR A 118 14.66 13.91 6.39
CA TYR A 118 15.89 13.55 7.11
C TYR A 118 16.37 14.75 7.92
N ALA A 119 16.83 14.48 9.15
CA ALA A 119 17.53 15.46 9.97
C ALA A 119 18.80 14.81 10.56
N LEU A 120 19.90 15.54 10.58
CA LEU A 120 21.14 15.14 11.24
C LEU A 120 21.40 16.12 12.38
N ASP A 121 21.55 15.61 13.60
CA ASP A 121 21.68 16.42 14.83
C ASP A 121 20.57 17.49 14.96
N GLY A 122 19.34 17.12 14.53
CA GLY A 122 18.15 17.98 14.56
C GLY A 122 18.08 19.04 13.45
N GLN A 123 19.00 19.02 12.49
CA GLN A 123 18.96 19.92 11.33
C GLN A 123 18.46 19.18 10.09
N GLU A 124 17.32 19.61 9.57
CA GLU A 124 16.77 19.07 8.33
C GLU A 124 17.65 19.34 7.12
N ALA A 125 17.83 18.34 6.28
CA ALA A 125 18.54 18.45 5.01
C ALA A 125 18.11 17.34 4.04
N ALA A 126 18.39 17.55 2.76
CA ALA A 126 18.22 16.49 1.76
C ALA A 126 19.21 15.34 2.02
N LEU A 127 18.83 14.11 1.72
CA LEU A 127 19.67 12.94 1.99
C LEU A 127 21.05 13.05 1.31
N GLU A 128 21.08 13.60 0.09
CA GLU A 128 22.32 13.79 -0.68
C GLU A 128 23.35 14.66 0.05
N ASP A 129 22.87 15.64 0.81
CA ASP A 129 23.71 16.52 1.61
C ASP A 129 24.21 15.87 2.90
N LEU A 130 23.57 14.78 3.33
CA LEU A 130 23.89 14.04 4.56
C LEU A 130 24.85 12.87 4.31
N ILE A 131 24.92 12.34 3.08
CA ILE A 131 25.78 11.21 2.74
C ILE A 131 27.25 11.50 3.11
N GLY A 132 27.86 10.55 3.80
CA GLY A 132 29.24 10.64 4.31
C GLY A 132 29.39 11.42 5.61
N LYS A 133 28.32 12.05 6.13
CA LYS A 133 28.35 12.74 7.44
C LYS A 133 28.13 11.76 8.59
N SER A 134 28.52 12.20 9.77
CA SER A 134 28.33 11.45 11.03
C SER A 134 27.54 12.30 12.02
N GLY A 135 26.69 11.67 12.83
CA GLY A 135 25.85 12.34 13.81
C GLY A 135 24.64 11.50 14.16
N HIS A 136 23.69 12.11 14.85
CA HIS A 136 22.39 11.48 15.16
C HIS A 136 21.42 11.76 14.01
N LEU A 137 21.05 10.70 13.29
CA LEU A 137 20.09 10.76 12.19
C LEU A 137 18.67 10.52 12.70
N THR A 138 17.76 11.40 12.32
CA THR A 138 16.31 11.19 12.44
C THR A 138 15.72 11.12 11.04
N MET A 139 15.05 10.03 10.73
CA MET A 139 14.34 9.79 9.47
C MET A 139 12.84 9.72 9.76
N THR A 140 12.06 10.53 9.09
CA THR A 140 10.60 10.58 9.25
C THR A 140 9.94 10.22 7.93
N ILE A 141 9.02 9.24 7.96
CA ILE A 141 8.24 8.78 6.82
C ILE A 141 6.77 9.09 7.10
N ALA A 142 6.22 10.08 6.41
CA ALA A 142 4.80 10.41 6.46
C ALA A 142 4.06 9.63 5.37
N LEU A 143 3.02 8.92 5.76
CA LEU A 143 2.18 8.09 4.89
C LEU A 143 0.83 8.77 4.67
N LYS A 144 0.36 8.78 3.44
CA LYS A 144 -0.94 9.30 3.07
C LYS A 144 -1.72 8.25 2.29
N ASN A 145 -2.89 7.90 2.78
CA ASN A 145 -3.82 7.04 2.07
C ASN A 145 -4.67 7.89 1.10
N ASN A 146 -4.60 7.57 -0.19
CA ASN A 146 -5.33 8.28 -1.25
C ASN A 146 -6.64 7.57 -1.63
N GLU A 147 -6.88 6.33 -1.16
CA GLU A 147 -8.09 5.58 -1.43
C GLU A 147 -9.18 5.98 -0.43
N THR A 148 -9.98 6.96 -0.81
CA THR A 148 -11.03 7.54 0.04
C THR A 148 -12.42 7.28 -0.53
N GLY A 149 -13.38 7.14 0.38
CA GLY A 149 -14.81 7.05 0.06
C GLY A 149 -15.61 7.98 0.96
N THR A 150 -16.85 8.25 0.59
CA THR A 150 -17.79 9.01 1.42
C THR A 150 -18.88 8.08 1.91
N VAL A 151 -19.13 8.07 3.21
CA VAL A 151 -20.20 7.29 3.85
C VAL A 151 -21.10 8.22 4.68
N ASN A 152 -22.40 7.93 4.69
CA ASN A 152 -23.34 8.69 5.51
C ASN A 152 -23.54 8.01 6.86
N VAL A 153 -23.09 8.66 7.93
CA VAL A 153 -23.22 8.19 9.31
C VAL A 153 -24.23 9.08 10.04
N ASN A 154 -25.37 8.54 10.41
CA ASN A 154 -26.42 9.27 11.13
C ASN A 154 -26.84 10.58 10.46
N GLY A 155 -26.94 10.61 9.13
CA GLY A 155 -27.31 11.79 8.35
C GLY A 155 -26.18 12.78 8.08
N THR A 156 -24.94 12.46 8.46
CA THR A 156 -23.75 13.28 8.18
C THR A 156 -22.79 12.51 7.25
N ASP A 157 -22.43 13.13 6.14
CA ASP A 157 -21.44 12.57 5.22
C ASP A 157 -20.04 12.67 5.84
N ARG A 158 -19.34 11.55 5.87
CA ARG A 158 -17.94 11.44 6.36
C ARG A 158 -17.06 10.87 5.27
N THR A 159 -15.88 11.43 5.14
CA THR A 159 -14.82 10.82 4.33
C THR A 159 -14.11 9.78 5.16
N ILE A 160 -14.01 8.58 4.63
CA ILE A 160 -13.24 7.47 5.21
C ILE A 160 -12.20 7.00 4.20
N VAL A 161 -11.14 6.37 4.68
CA VAL A 161 -10.15 5.71 3.81
C VAL A 161 -10.45 4.22 3.69
N THR A 162 -10.08 3.62 2.56
CA THR A 162 -10.01 2.16 2.45
C THR A 162 -8.87 1.68 3.33
N PRO A 163 -9.11 0.77 4.28
CA PRO A 163 -8.05 0.25 5.13
C PRO A 163 -7.03 -0.54 4.30
N LEU A 164 -5.81 -0.07 4.26
CA LEU A 164 -4.70 -0.73 3.60
C LEU A 164 -3.61 -1.02 4.61
N VAL A 165 -3.40 -2.30 4.92
CA VAL A 165 -2.30 -2.72 5.78
C VAL A 165 -0.99 -2.39 5.07
N THR A 166 -0.19 -1.53 5.65
CA THR A 166 1.05 -1.02 5.07
C THR A 166 2.23 -1.45 5.93
N ALA A 167 3.11 -2.27 5.36
CA ALA A 167 4.38 -2.63 5.95
C ALA A 167 5.48 -1.73 5.41
N VAL A 168 6.33 -1.20 6.31
CA VAL A 168 7.48 -0.36 5.96
C VAL A 168 8.72 -0.95 6.60
N GLY A 169 9.76 -1.16 5.80
CA GLY A 169 11.08 -1.58 6.25
C GLY A 169 12.12 -0.51 5.93
N VAL A 170 12.92 -0.13 6.92
CA VAL A 170 14.07 0.76 6.76
C VAL A 170 15.32 -0.04 7.05
N ILE A 171 16.24 -0.11 6.10
CA ILE A 171 17.45 -0.91 6.17
C ILE A 171 18.65 0.03 6.18
N PHE A 172 19.40 -0.01 7.25
CA PHE A 172 20.68 0.70 7.40
C PHE A 172 21.86 -0.26 7.21
N GLY A 173 22.97 0.26 6.71
CA GLY A 173 24.23 -0.44 6.68
C GLY A 173 24.93 -0.52 8.06
N GLN A 174 26.17 -0.96 8.07
CA GLN A 174 27.01 -1.03 9.30
C GLN A 174 27.43 0.36 9.81
N ASP A 175 27.22 1.38 9.06
CA ASP A 175 27.46 2.78 9.40
C ASP A 175 26.47 3.32 10.43
N ALA A 176 25.34 2.63 10.65
CA ALA A 176 24.32 2.99 11.63
C ALA A 176 24.35 2.06 12.84
N THR A 177 24.28 2.65 14.03
CA THR A 177 24.20 1.97 15.34
C THR A 177 23.07 2.58 16.15
N ASN A 178 22.72 1.97 17.27
CA ASN A 178 21.68 2.47 18.19
C ASN A 178 20.37 2.80 17.46
N VAL A 179 19.98 1.95 16.49
CA VAL A 179 18.73 2.15 15.73
C VAL A 179 17.55 2.02 16.67
N VAL A 180 16.69 3.03 16.68
CA VAL A 180 15.45 3.07 17.45
C VAL A 180 14.28 3.31 16.48
N ALA A 181 13.20 2.58 16.67
CA ALA A 181 11.98 2.68 15.90
C ALA A 181 10.80 2.75 16.89
N ALA A 182 10.23 3.94 17.06
CA ALA A 182 9.03 4.08 17.88
C ALA A 182 7.87 3.32 17.20
N HIS A 183 7.17 2.47 17.95
CA HIS A 183 6.07 1.63 17.44
C HIS A 183 6.48 0.63 16.34
N GLY A 184 7.77 0.34 16.22
CA GLY A 184 8.31 -0.61 15.25
C GLY A 184 9.17 -1.69 15.91
N LEU A 185 9.57 -2.66 15.11
CA LEU A 185 10.53 -3.70 15.49
C LEU A 185 11.90 -3.35 14.92
N VAL A 186 12.95 -3.54 15.71
CA VAL A 186 14.32 -3.38 15.23
C VAL A 186 15.06 -4.71 15.34
N GLU A 187 15.59 -5.18 14.22
CA GLU A 187 16.46 -6.34 14.16
C GLU A 187 17.84 -5.94 13.67
N SER A 188 18.86 -6.36 14.41
CA SER A 188 20.26 -6.12 14.08
C SER A 188 20.91 -7.42 13.62
N ALA A 189 21.44 -7.40 12.40
CA ALA A 189 22.22 -8.48 11.81
C ALA A 189 23.68 -8.04 11.63
N ALA A 190 24.56 -9.01 11.34
CA ALA A 190 26.00 -8.74 11.23
C ALA A 190 26.39 -7.67 10.18
N LYS A 191 25.51 -7.35 9.23
CA LYS A 191 25.80 -6.42 8.12
C LYS A 191 24.78 -5.29 7.95
N SER A 192 23.67 -5.33 8.68
CA SER A 192 22.59 -4.36 8.53
C SER A 192 21.73 -4.29 9.78
N ASN A 193 21.11 -3.15 10.00
CA ASN A 193 20.03 -2.97 10.96
C ASN A 193 18.74 -2.71 10.21
N VAL A 194 17.68 -3.40 10.59
CA VAL A 194 16.36 -3.29 9.95
C VAL A 194 15.37 -2.80 10.99
N ALA A 195 14.72 -1.67 10.70
CA ALA A 195 13.54 -1.20 11.41
C ALA A 195 12.31 -1.53 10.58
N ALA A 196 11.34 -2.24 11.18
CA ALA A 196 10.14 -2.70 10.50
C ALA A 196 8.87 -2.21 11.21
N PHE A 197 7.89 -1.79 10.43
CA PHE A 197 6.63 -1.24 10.90
C PHE A 197 5.47 -1.85 10.14
N VAL A 198 4.31 -1.92 10.79
CA VAL A 198 3.03 -2.17 10.14
C VAL A 198 2.04 -1.12 10.62
N THR A 199 1.31 -0.52 9.70
CA THR A 199 0.33 0.53 10.00
C THR A 199 -0.86 0.49 9.04
N LEU A 200 -1.91 1.25 9.37
CA LEU A 200 -3.13 1.47 8.58
C LEU A 200 -3.30 2.98 8.35
N PRO A 201 -2.59 3.56 7.37
CA PRO A 201 -2.59 5.01 7.18
C PRO A 201 -4.00 5.60 6.93
N GLY A 202 -4.33 6.70 7.62
CA GLY A 202 -5.60 7.44 7.53
C GLY A 202 -6.77 6.81 8.27
N VAL A 203 -6.62 5.59 8.81
CA VAL A 203 -7.71 4.90 9.51
C VAL A 203 -8.06 5.60 10.82
N LYS A 204 -7.09 6.12 11.55
CA LYS A 204 -7.31 6.87 12.81
C LYS A 204 -8.28 8.03 12.60
N ASP A 205 -8.06 8.83 11.56
CA ASP A 205 -8.91 9.96 11.23
C ASP A 205 -10.32 9.53 10.80
N SER A 206 -10.41 8.45 10.01
CA SER A 206 -11.67 7.87 9.56
C SER A 206 -12.55 7.42 10.72
N LEU A 207 -11.96 6.91 11.79
CA LEU A 207 -12.62 6.39 12.97
C LEU A 207 -12.82 7.44 14.07
N SER A 208 -12.27 8.64 13.91
CA SER A 208 -12.35 9.71 14.90
C SER A 208 -13.80 9.99 15.31
N GLY A 209 -14.06 9.91 16.63
CA GLY A 209 -15.38 10.11 17.23
C GLY A 209 -16.39 8.98 17.00
N LEU A 210 -15.95 7.83 16.45
CA LEU A 210 -16.79 6.64 16.30
C LEU A 210 -16.37 5.52 17.27
N LEU A 211 -15.13 5.54 17.73
CA LEU A 211 -14.59 4.50 18.59
C LEU A 211 -14.64 4.93 20.06
N PRO A 212 -14.90 4.01 20.99
CA PRO A 212 -14.69 4.24 22.41
C PRO A 212 -13.22 4.55 22.71
N ASP A 213 -12.97 5.30 23.79
CA ASP A 213 -11.61 5.68 24.25
C ASP A 213 -10.72 4.48 24.66
N GLU A 214 -11.19 3.25 24.49
CA GLU A 214 -10.57 2.00 24.95
C GLU A 214 -9.72 1.27 23.88
N LEU A 215 -9.41 1.90 22.74
CA LEU A 215 -8.67 1.27 21.65
C LEU A 215 -7.14 1.44 21.71
N ASP A 216 -6.60 1.62 22.91
CA ASP A 216 -5.15 1.77 23.15
C ASP A 216 -4.32 0.64 22.53
N THR A 217 -4.90 -0.56 22.39
CA THR A 217 -4.18 -1.74 21.86
C THR A 217 -3.90 -1.71 20.37
N ILE A 218 -4.62 -0.88 19.60
CA ILE A 218 -4.41 -0.77 18.13
C ILE A 218 -3.80 0.57 17.74
N GLU A 219 -3.64 1.49 18.68
CA GLU A 219 -3.13 2.83 18.39
C GLU A 219 -1.73 2.80 17.75
N ASP A 220 -0.90 1.84 18.15
CA ASP A 220 0.43 1.61 17.59
C ASP A 220 0.39 1.29 16.08
N TYR A 221 -0.71 0.71 15.60
CA TYR A 221 -0.92 0.37 14.20
C TYR A 221 -1.68 1.45 13.40
N LEU A 222 -2.05 2.56 14.04
CA LEU A 222 -2.79 3.64 13.39
C LEU A 222 -1.91 4.88 13.15
N GLN A 223 -0.61 4.67 12.98
CA GLN A 223 0.36 5.76 12.79
C GLN A 223 0.43 6.16 11.31
N ASP A 224 0.23 7.44 11.03
CA ASP A 224 0.45 8.03 9.70
C ASP A 224 1.89 8.53 9.52
N THR A 225 2.66 8.57 10.60
CA THR A 225 4.05 9.01 10.60
C THR A 225 4.92 8.03 11.36
N ILE A 226 5.95 7.57 10.69
CA ILE A 226 6.95 6.63 11.20
C ILE A 226 8.24 7.40 11.43
N THR A 227 8.86 7.22 12.59
CA THR A 227 10.15 7.82 12.91
C THR A 227 11.17 6.74 13.23
N VAL A 228 12.33 6.82 12.59
CA VAL A 228 13.50 5.97 12.86
C VAL A 228 14.67 6.87 13.21
N GLU A 229 15.34 6.56 14.30
CA GLU A 229 16.53 7.27 14.75
C GLU A 229 17.74 6.32 14.75
N ALA A 230 18.91 6.83 14.44
CA ALA A 230 20.14 6.07 14.45
C ALA A 230 21.36 6.98 14.64
N ASP A 231 22.40 6.47 15.31
CA ASP A 231 23.71 7.11 15.31
C ASP A 231 24.50 6.63 14.09
N VAL A 232 24.89 7.54 13.21
CA VAL A 232 25.55 7.20 11.95
C VAL A 232 27.00 7.68 11.91
N THR A 233 27.85 6.89 11.26
CA THR A 233 29.27 7.22 11.02
C THR A 233 29.57 7.09 9.54
N GLY A 234 29.66 8.22 8.85
CA GLY A 234 29.84 8.24 7.40
C GLY A 234 28.59 7.72 6.68
N LEU A 235 27.42 8.31 6.97
CA LEU A 235 26.11 7.86 6.50
C LEU A 235 26.14 7.36 5.06
N THR A 236 25.70 6.14 4.85
CA THR A 236 25.35 5.59 3.53
C THR A 236 23.83 5.73 3.30
N CYS A 237 23.39 5.58 2.05
CA CYS A 237 21.97 5.71 1.72
C CYS A 237 21.16 4.60 2.39
N PRO A 238 20.24 4.90 3.32
CA PRO A 238 19.31 3.92 3.86
C PRO A 238 18.40 3.40 2.75
N GLN A 239 18.01 2.14 2.80
CA GLN A 239 17.00 1.58 1.90
C GLN A 239 15.65 1.57 2.59
N VAL A 240 14.62 2.10 1.93
CA VAL A 240 13.24 2.00 2.40
C VAL A 240 12.45 1.09 1.46
N MET A 241 11.78 0.12 2.03
CA MET A 241 10.82 -0.74 1.32
C MET A 241 9.45 -0.54 1.92
N MET A 242 8.44 -0.47 1.07
CA MET A 242 7.05 -0.37 1.50
C MET A 242 6.21 -1.36 0.70
N ALA A 243 5.28 -2.02 1.37
CA ALA A 243 4.28 -2.86 0.74
C ALA A 243 2.92 -2.57 1.37
N CYS A 244 1.86 -2.52 0.58
CA CYS A 244 0.52 -2.39 1.11
C CYS A 244 -0.43 -3.40 0.45
N ALA A 245 -1.42 -3.85 1.23
CA ALA A 245 -2.44 -4.77 0.79
C ALA A 245 -3.73 -4.57 1.59
N THR A 246 -4.82 -5.14 1.12
CA THR A 246 -6.12 -5.11 1.81
C THR A 246 -6.17 -6.05 3.03
N SER A 247 -5.17 -6.92 3.20
CA SER A 247 -5.05 -7.78 4.37
C SER A 247 -3.59 -8.03 4.73
N ALA A 248 -3.30 -8.27 6.00
CA ALA A 248 -1.97 -8.58 6.49
C ALA A 248 -1.44 -9.92 5.95
N ALA A 249 -2.31 -10.90 5.73
CA ALA A 249 -1.95 -12.19 5.13
C ALA A 249 -1.34 -12.04 3.73
N ALA A 250 -1.82 -11.08 2.94
CA ALA A 250 -1.28 -10.80 1.61
C ALA A 250 0.15 -10.23 1.65
N LEU A 251 0.56 -9.64 2.77
CA LEU A 251 1.92 -9.13 2.98
C LEU A 251 2.89 -10.19 3.53
N GLY A 252 2.38 -11.35 3.97
CA GLY A 252 3.20 -12.39 4.59
C GLY A 252 3.80 -11.98 5.95
N THR A 253 3.22 -10.98 6.62
CA THR A 253 3.72 -10.41 7.87
C THR A 253 3.16 -11.07 9.13
N ASP A 254 2.21 -11.99 8.99
CA ASP A 254 1.48 -12.64 10.10
C ASP A 254 2.38 -13.34 11.13
N ASN A 255 3.58 -13.74 10.73
CA ASN A 255 4.53 -14.42 11.62
C ASN A 255 5.51 -13.45 12.32
N VAL A 256 5.57 -12.19 11.92
CA VAL A 256 6.50 -11.18 12.43
C VAL A 256 5.81 -10.25 13.42
N PHE A 257 4.53 -9.95 13.16
CA PHE A 257 3.69 -9.08 13.97
C PHE A 257 2.43 -9.82 14.39
N ASP A 258 1.95 -9.60 15.61
CA ASP A 258 0.60 -10.04 15.99
C ASP A 258 -0.44 -9.10 15.37
N LEU A 259 -0.84 -9.42 14.15
CA LEU A 259 -1.76 -8.61 13.35
C LEU A 259 -3.23 -9.04 13.49
N SER A 260 -3.55 -9.91 14.43
CA SER A 260 -4.92 -10.40 14.65
C SER A 260 -5.90 -9.24 14.90
N SER A 261 -5.48 -8.24 15.69
CA SER A 261 -6.26 -7.04 15.97
C SER A 261 -6.50 -6.18 14.72
N ILE A 262 -5.47 -6.04 13.86
CA ILE A 262 -5.58 -5.30 12.59
C ILE A 262 -6.52 -6.00 11.63
N ASN A 263 -6.43 -7.32 11.46
CA ASN A 263 -7.32 -8.08 10.61
C ASN A 263 -8.77 -7.95 11.09
N ASN A 264 -9.01 -8.09 12.39
CA ASN A 264 -10.35 -7.94 12.97
C ASN A 264 -10.90 -6.51 12.75
N LEU A 265 -10.08 -5.48 12.91
CA LEU A 265 -10.48 -4.09 12.66
C LEU A 265 -10.79 -3.86 11.17
N THR A 266 -9.93 -4.33 10.28
CA THR A 266 -10.11 -4.22 8.83
C THR A 266 -11.40 -4.91 8.39
N ASP A 267 -11.66 -6.12 8.87
CA ASP A 267 -12.89 -6.85 8.61
C ASP A 267 -14.12 -6.13 9.17
N GLY A 268 -14.03 -5.55 10.36
CA GLY A 268 -15.08 -4.75 10.97
C GLY A 268 -15.43 -3.50 10.17
N ILE A 269 -14.44 -2.78 9.69
CA ILE A 269 -14.61 -1.59 8.84
C ILE A 269 -15.23 -1.97 7.49
N ASN A 270 -14.78 -3.06 6.87
CA ASN A 270 -15.34 -3.55 5.63
C ASN A 270 -16.81 -3.96 5.80
N GLN A 271 -17.16 -4.68 6.87
CA GLN A 271 -18.54 -5.05 7.19
C GLN A 271 -19.42 -3.82 7.45
N LEU A 272 -18.90 -2.79 8.13
CA LEU A 272 -19.60 -1.53 8.34
C LEU A 272 -19.87 -0.81 7.01
N ASN A 273 -18.87 -0.75 6.14
CA ASN A 273 -19.00 -0.14 4.80
C ASN A 273 -20.04 -0.89 3.96
N ASP A 274 -20.04 -2.23 3.97
CA ASP A 274 -21.00 -3.06 3.27
C ASP A 274 -22.41 -2.86 3.82
N ALA A 275 -22.58 -2.82 5.14
CA ALA A 275 -23.87 -2.59 5.80
C ALA A 275 -24.43 -1.20 5.48
N MET A 276 -23.56 -0.18 5.40
CA MET A 276 -23.96 1.19 5.06
C MET A 276 -24.25 1.37 3.56
N SER A 277 -23.69 0.52 2.70
CA SER A 277 -23.94 0.51 1.26
C SER A 277 -25.23 -0.22 0.88
N GLN A 278 -25.83 -1.00 1.80
CA GLN A 278 -27.09 -1.65 1.55
C GLN A 278 -28.26 -0.66 1.68
N PRO A 279 -29.23 -0.64 0.71
CA PRO A 279 -30.40 0.19 0.85
C PRO A 279 -31.20 -0.27 2.08
N VAL A 280 -31.42 0.66 3.02
CA VAL A 280 -32.22 0.41 4.22
C VAL A 280 -33.67 0.19 3.77
N SER A 281 -34.08 -1.08 3.66
CA SER A 281 -35.49 -1.42 3.50
C SER A 281 -36.19 -1.10 4.82
N TYR A 282 -36.81 0.07 4.87
CA TYR A 282 -37.76 0.37 5.92
C TYR A 282 -38.98 -0.57 5.75
N THR A 283 -39.01 -1.65 6.50
CA THR A 283 -40.27 -2.34 6.74
C THR A 283 -41.11 -1.42 7.60
N HIS A 284 -42.08 -0.76 6.99
CA HIS A 284 -43.17 -0.12 7.74
C HIS A 284 -43.85 -1.16 8.61
N LEU A 285 -43.54 -1.15 9.91
CA LEU A 285 -44.36 -1.77 10.92
C LEU A 285 -45.69 -0.99 10.94
N THR A 286 -46.66 -1.42 10.19
CA THR A 286 -48.05 -0.99 10.36
C THR A 286 -48.51 -1.51 11.73
N LEU A 287 -48.64 -0.59 12.67
CA LEU A 287 -49.36 -0.89 13.93
C LEU A 287 -50.75 -1.34 13.61
N PRO A 288 -51.24 -2.45 14.19
CA PRO A 288 -52.61 -2.84 14.01
C PRO A 288 -53.52 -1.77 14.65
N THR A 289 -54.37 -1.17 13.83
CA THR A 289 -55.44 -0.30 14.31
C THR A 289 -56.43 -1.16 15.08
N ILE A 290 -56.47 -1.01 16.38
CA ILE A 290 -57.54 -1.61 17.21
C ILE A 290 -58.76 -0.71 17.02
N LEU A 291 -59.75 -1.20 16.28
CA LEU A 291 -61.09 -0.62 16.25
C LEU A 291 -61.81 -1.01 17.56
N LEU A 292 -62.19 0.00 18.31
CA LEU A 292 -63.19 -0.11 19.35
C LEU A 292 -64.59 0.03 18.76
#